data_670cdc7707bb171195f91f862720a832
#
_entry.id   670cdc7707bb171195f91f862720a832
#
_cell.length_a   1.000
_cell.length_b   1.000
_cell.length_c   1.000
_cell.angle_alpha   90.00
_cell.angle_beta   90.00
_cell.angle_gamma   90.00
#
_symmetry.space_group_name_H-M   'P 1'
#
loop_
_entity.id
_entity.type
_entity.pdbx_description
1 polymer ?
#
loop_
_entity_poly.entity_id
_entity_poly.type
_entity_poly.pdbx_seq_one_letter_code
_entity_poly.pdbx_strand_id
1 'polypeptide(L)'
;MKVFLSGYGKMGKLIEEMAEEKGWTVVGKADVTCPEVYETAPAADVCMDFSGVGALPHLAAYVRRTKTPLLSGTTGLTEPDFDELRALAKLVPVIWAANYSTGIAVLRRMLRDYAAVLSEWDKEIVEIHHNQKVDAPSGTAKLLLQELDPDGQATVLHGREGLCGKRSEGEIGVFSLRGGTVAGEHTVYFFGEDETLKLTHTAASRKIFVAGALRAAQALVSRAPGYYTLDELLFSQES
;
A
#
# COMPACT_ATOMS: atom_id res chain seq x y z
N MET A 1 -11.55 19.59 3.96
CA MET A 1 -10.08 19.50 4.07
C MET A 1 -9.42 20.10 2.85
N LYS A 2 -8.27 20.75 3.04
CA LYS A 2 -7.39 21.23 1.96
C LYS A 2 -6.32 20.19 1.68
N VAL A 3 -6.13 19.84 0.40
CA VAL A 3 -5.18 18.80 -0.03
C VAL A 3 -4.15 19.41 -0.96
N PHE A 4 -2.88 19.12 -0.74
CA PHE A 4 -1.82 19.36 -1.70
C PHE A 4 -1.47 18.03 -2.38
N LEU A 5 -1.45 17.99 -3.72
CA LEU A 5 -1.11 16.79 -4.49
C LEU A 5 0.33 16.85 -4.99
N SER A 6 1.14 15.90 -4.57
CA SER A 6 2.45 15.61 -5.13
C SER A 6 2.33 14.43 -6.09
N GLY A 7 2.55 14.68 -7.38
CA GLY A 7 2.30 13.74 -8.45
C GLY A 7 0.89 13.85 -9.03
N TYR A 8 0.78 14.41 -10.24
CA TYR A 8 -0.51 14.61 -10.92
C TYR A 8 -0.69 13.69 -12.14
N GLY A 9 -0.25 12.43 -11.99
CA GLY A 9 -0.48 11.34 -12.93
C GLY A 9 -1.87 10.69 -12.76
N LYS A 10 -1.98 9.39 -13.12
CA LYS A 10 -3.24 8.63 -13.01
C LYS A 10 -3.82 8.62 -11.59
N MET A 11 -2.96 8.45 -10.56
CA MET A 11 -3.41 8.44 -9.17
C MET A 11 -3.80 9.85 -8.70
N GLY A 12 -2.99 10.88 -8.96
CA GLY A 12 -3.27 12.25 -8.54
C GLY A 12 -4.60 12.78 -9.09
N LYS A 13 -4.90 12.52 -10.37
CA LYS A 13 -6.19 12.89 -10.99
C LYS A 13 -7.37 12.19 -10.32
N LEU A 14 -7.22 10.91 -10.00
CA LEU A 14 -8.27 10.14 -9.34
C LEU A 14 -8.45 10.58 -7.88
N ILE A 15 -7.37 10.97 -7.19
CA ILE A 15 -7.43 11.54 -5.83
C ILE A 15 -8.17 12.87 -5.86
N GLU A 16 -7.89 13.76 -6.84
CA GLU A 16 -8.61 15.03 -6.99
C GLU A 16 -10.11 14.79 -7.16
N GLU A 17 -10.51 13.96 -8.15
CA GLU A 17 -11.92 13.60 -8.40
C GLU A 17 -12.63 13.16 -7.11
N MET A 18 -12.07 12.17 -6.42
CA MET A 18 -12.70 11.59 -5.24
C MET A 18 -12.60 12.48 -3.99
N ALA A 19 -11.60 13.36 -3.90
CA ALA A 19 -11.50 14.37 -2.85
C ALA A 19 -12.56 15.45 -3.02
N GLU A 20 -12.78 15.93 -4.24
CA GLU A 20 -13.84 16.91 -4.57
C GLU A 20 -15.23 16.34 -4.29
N GLU A 21 -15.50 15.05 -4.62
CA GLU A 21 -16.74 14.37 -4.26
C GLU A 21 -16.99 14.35 -2.73
N LYS A 22 -15.92 14.39 -1.91
CA LYS A 22 -16.00 14.52 -0.44
C LYS A 22 -16.08 15.97 0.05
N GLY A 23 -16.12 16.95 -0.83
CA GLY A 23 -16.09 18.38 -0.49
C GLY A 23 -14.72 18.87 -0.01
N TRP A 24 -13.65 18.18 -0.37
CA TRP A 24 -12.27 18.62 -0.10
C TRP A 24 -11.80 19.53 -1.23
N THR A 25 -10.84 20.42 -0.94
CA THR A 25 -10.31 21.38 -1.90
C THR A 25 -8.85 21.10 -2.18
N VAL A 26 -8.49 20.91 -3.44
CA VAL A 26 -7.09 20.83 -3.87
C VAL A 26 -6.50 22.22 -3.97
N VAL A 27 -5.50 22.53 -3.14
CA VAL A 27 -4.87 23.86 -3.04
C VAL A 27 -3.57 24.00 -3.83
N GLY A 28 -3.08 22.89 -4.38
CA GLY A 28 -1.91 22.88 -5.26
C GLY A 28 -1.67 21.49 -5.83
N LYS A 29 -1.09 21.44 -7.02
CA LYS A 29 -0.76 20.21 -7.76
C LYS A 29 0.63 20.35 -8.33
N ALA A 30 1.58 19.60 -7.81
CA ALA A 30 2.96 19.56 -8.29
C ALA A 30 3.27 18.23 -8.96
N ASP A 31 4.06 18.27 -10.02
CA ASP A 31 4.66 17.12 -10.65
C ASP A 31 6.05 17.47 -11.21
N VAL A 32 6.66 16.55 -11.94
CA VAL A 32 8.00 16.74 -12.52
C VAL A 32 8.08 17.89 -13.53
N THR A 33 6.96 18.38 -14.04
CA THR A 33 6.90 19.48 -15.03
C THR A 33 6.71 20.86 -14.39
N CYS A 34 6.32 20.92 -13.11
CA CYS A 34 6.07 22.16 -12.37
C CYS A 34 6.59 22.09 -10.92
N PRO A 35 7.90 21.84 -10.72
CA PRO A 35 8.47 21.68 -9.37
C PRO A 35 8.41 22.97 -8.54
N GLU A 36 8.32 24.16 -9.16
CA GLU A 36 8.17 25.45 -8.49
C GLU A 36 6.89 25.55 -7.63
N VAL A 37 5.89 24.71 -7.90
CA VAL A 37 4.66 24.65 -7.09
C VAL A 37 4.96 24.20 -5.66
N TYR A 38 5.95 23.35 -5.42
CA TYR A 38 6.35 22.98 -4.05
C TYR A 38 6.86 24.17 -3.24
N GLU A 39 7.46 25.19 -3.90
CA GLU A 39 7.99 26.36 -3.22
C GLU A 39 6.89 27.38 -2.89
N THR A 40 5.88 27.51 -3.75
CA THR A 40 4.87 28.58 -3.70
C THR A 40 3.53 28.15 -3.11
N ALA A 41 3.20 26.85 -3.16
CA ALA A 41 1.92 26.34 -2.66
C ALA A 41 1.71 26.67 -1.17
N PRO A 42 0.46 27.02 -0.77
CA PRO A 42 0.12 27.24 0.62
C PRO A 42 0.16 25.96 1.45
N ALA A 43 0.10 26.10 2.77
CA ALA A 43 -0.13 24.97 3.66
C ALA A 43 -1.49 24.32 3.36
N ALA A 44 -1.52 22.99 3.47
CA ALA A 44 -2.72 22.18 3.34
C ALA A 44 -2.96 21.41 4.64
N ASP A 45 -4.15 20.81 4.78
CA ASP A 45 -4.43 19.91 5.90
C ASP A 45 -3.66 18.61 5.75
N VAL A 46 -3.42 18.16 4.49
CA VAL A 46 -2.62 16.99 4.15
C VAL A 46 -1.97 17.14 2.77
N CYS A 47 -0.73 16.67 2.65
CA CYS A 47 -0.07 16.40 1.37
C CYS A 47 -0.24 14.92 1.02
N MET A 48 -0.78 14.63 -0.16
CA MET A 48 -0.91 13.27 -0.68
C MET A 48 0.07 13.10 -1.84
N ASP A 49 1.08 12.25 -1.61
CA ASP A 49 2.17 12.02 -2.55
C ASP A 49 2.03 10.67 -3.26
N PHE A 50 1.81 10.73 -4.57
CA PHE A 50 1.82 9.60 -5.50
C PHE A 50 2.64 9.96 -6.75
N SER A 51 3.82 10.49 -6.50
CA SER A 51 4.75 10.99 -7.54
C SER A 51 5.78 9.93 -7.93
N GLY A 52 7.02 10.25 -7.84
CA GLY A 52 8.18 9.39 -8.03
C GLY A 52 9.32 9.82 -7.11
N VAL A 53 10.33 8.96 -6.97
CA VAL A 53 11.47 9.16 -6.05
C VAL A 53 12.12 10.54 -6.23
N GLY A 54 12.26 11.00 -7.48
CA GLY A 54 12.87 12.31 -7.78
C GLY A 54 12.11 13.53 -7.22
N ALA A 55 10.85 13.40 -6.81
CA ALA A 55 10.09 14.49 -6.22
C ALA A 55 10.35 14.66 -4.71
N LEU A 56 10.92 13.65 -4.04
CA LEU A 56 11.09 13.64 -2.58
C LEU A 56 11.84 14.86 -2.02
N PRO A 57 12.93 15.37 -2.61
CA PRO A 57 13.61 16.56 -2.10
C PRO A 57 12.70 17.81 -2.08
N HIS A 58 11.93 18.03 -3.14
CA HIS A 58 10.98 19.14 -3.24
C HIS A 58 9.81 18.99 -2.27
N LEU A 59 9.27 17.79 -2.19
CA LEU A 59 8.23 17.40 -1.24
C LEU A 59 8.68 17.65 0.21
N ALA A 60 9.89 17.23 0.57
CA ALA A 60 10.46 17.41 1.89
C ALA A 60 10.63 18.90 2.23
N ALA A 61 11.08 19.73 1.28
CA ALA A 61 11.17 21.17 1.45
C ALA A 61 9.79 21.81 1.68
N TYR A 62 8.77 21.39 0.91
CA TYR A 62 7.37 21.83 1.11
C TYR A 62 6.87 21.48 2.52
N VAL A 63 7.02 20.22 2.95
CA VAL A 63 6.57 19.75 4.27
C VAL A 63 7.30 20.49 5.41
N ARG A 64 8.60 20.72 5.29
CA ARG A 64 9.37 21.49 6.29
C ARG A 64 8.88 22.93 6.42
N ARG A 65 8.58 23.58 5.27
CA ARG A 65 8.12 24.97 5.20
C ARG A 65 6.70 25.13 5.75
N THR A 66 5.79 24.24 5.36
CA THR A 66 4.35 24.40 5.62
C THR A 66 3.86 23.66 6.86
N LYS A 67 4.63 22.71 7.37
CA LYS A 67 4.23 21.77 8.43
C LYS A 67 2.98 20.96 8.09
N THR A 68 2.77 20.71 6.81
CA THR A 68 1.66 19.90 6.30
C THR A 68 1.90 18.41 6.57
N PRO A 69 0.95 17.67 7.19
CA PRO A 69 0.98 16.21 7.30
C PRO A 69 1.21 15.52 5.97
N LEU A 70 1.96 14.43 5.95
CA LEU A 70 2.36 13.73 4.72
C LEU A 70 1.83 12.30 4.65
N LEU A 71 1.06 12.01 3.60
CA LEU A 71 0.70 10.67 3.18
C LEU A 71 1.41 10.36 1.87
N SER A 72 2.31 9.38 1.85
CA SER A 72 3.03 8.97 0.63
C SER A 72 2.70 7.54 0.21
N GLY A 73 2.45 7.36 -1.08
CA GLY A 73 2.31 6.08 -1.78
C GLY A 73 3.35 5.92 -2.90
N THR A 74 4.37 6.77 -2.92
CA THR A 74 5.46 6.68 -3.89
C THR A 74 6.25 5.39 -3.66
N THR A 75 6.43 4.62 -4.72
CA THR A 75 7.15 3.33 -4.70
C THR A 75 8.57 3.49 -5.23
N GLY A 76 9.44 2.52 -4.92
CA GLY A 76 10.84 2.54 -5.36
C GLY A 76 11.75 3.39 -4.48
N LEU A 77 11.30 3.77 -3.29
CA LEU A 77 12.11 4.45 -2.28
C LEU A 77 13.25 3.56 -1.80
N THR A 78 14.40 4.17 -1.56
CA THR A 78 15.59 3.55 -0.98
C THR A 78 15.65 3.82 0.53
N GLU A 79 16.57 3.17 1.26
CA GLU A 79 16.71 3.41 2.70
C GLU A 79 17.02 4.88 3.05
N PRO A 80 17.90 5.61 2.33
CA PRO A 80 18.04 7.05 2.51
C PRO A 80 16.75 7.86 2.33
N ASP A 81 15.86 7.44 1.40
CA ASP A 81 14.57 8.10 1.21
C ASP A 81 13.64 7.86 2.40
N PHE A 82 13.66 6.66 2.97
CA PHE A 82 12.94 6.35 4.20
C PHE A 82 13.50 7.12 5.41
N ASP A 83 14.83 7.35 5.47
CA ASP A 83 15.44 8.20 6.51
C ASP A 83 14.92 9.64 6.41
N GLU A 84 14.75 10.16 5.20
CA GLU A 84 14.15 11.47 4.99
C GLU A 84 12.70 11.51 5.48
N LEU A 85 11.87 10.51 5.16
CA LEU A 85 10.50 10.42 5.68
C LEU A 85 10.48 10.33 7.23
N ARG A 86 11.39 9.58 7.84
CA ARG A 86 11.55 9.50 9.31
C ARG A 86 11.98 10.84 9.90
N ALA A 87 12.81 11.61 9.19
CA ALA A 87 13.19 12.96 9.61
C ALA A 87 12.00 13.94 9.56
N LEU A 88 11.16 13.86 8.53
CA LEU A 88 9.92 14.64 8.44
C LEU A 88 8.93 14.26 9.55
N ALA A 89 8.87 13.00 9.92
CA ALA A 89 7.98 12.49 10.96
C ALA A 89 8.27 13.10 12.37
N LYS A 90 9.47 13.67 12.58
CA LYS A 90 9.77 14.46 13.80
C LYS A 90 9.06 15.82 13.81
N LEU A 91 8.56 16.28 12.68
CA LEU A 91 7.98 17.61 12.50
C LEU A 91 6.47 17.58 12.29
N VAL A 92 5.97 16.53 11.63
CA VAL A 92 4.57 16.37 11.21
C VAL A 92 4.18 14.88 11.26
N PRO A 93 2.88 14.54 11.29
CA PRO A 93 2.48 13.14 11.08
C PRO A 93 2.80 12.71 9.64
N VAL A 94 3.45 11.56 9.50
CA VAL A 94 3.85 10.96 8.23
C VAL A 94 3.37 9.53 8.15
N ILE A 95 2.82 9.13 7.02
CA ILE A 95 2.60 7.74 6.65
C ILE A 95 3.18 7.46 5.28
N TRP A 96 3.81 6.31 5.13
CA TRP A 96 4.09 5.70 3.85
C TRP A 96 3.49 4.29 3.80
N ALA A 97 2.81 3.98 2.69
CA ALA A 97 2.34 2.62 2.43
C ALA A 97 2.43 2.30 0.92
N ALA A 98 2.92 1.10 0.61
CA ALA A 98 2.96 0.60 -0.76
C ALA A 98 1.56 0.27 -1.31
N ASN A 99 0.57 0.09 -0.44
CA ASN A 99 -0.81 -0.24 -0.79
C ASN A 99 -1.76 0.36 0.24
N TYR A 100 -2.69 1.22 -0.22
CA TYR A 100 -3.70 1.87 0.61
C TYR A 100 -5.08 1.18 0.57
N SER A 101 -5.23 0.01 -0.05
CA SER A 101 -6.50 -0.72 -0.03
C SER A 101 -6.86 -1.12 1.40
N THR A 102 -8.01 -0.64 1.89
CA THR A 102 -8.54 -1.03 3.20
C THR A 102 -8.79 -2.54 3.26
N GLY A 103 -9.29 -3.15 2.16
CA GLY A 103 -9.53 -4.59 2.10
C GLY A 103 -8.23 -5.41 2.22
N ILE A 104 -7.14 -4.95 1.57
CA ILE A 104 -5.82 -5.59 1.72
C ILE A 104 -5.27 -5.38 3.14
N ALA A 105 -5.44 -4.21 3.74
CA ALA A 105 -5.03 -4.00 5.14
C ALA A 105 -5.76 -4.95 6.11
N VAL A 106 -7.09 -5.12 5.93
CA VAL A 106 -7.87 -6.09 6.71
C VAL A 106 -7.37 -7.52 6.48
N LEU A 107 -7.18 -7.92 5.22
CA LEU A 107 -6.68 -9.26 4.88
C LEU A 107 -5.31 -9.54 5.54
N ARG A 108 -4.36 -8.58 5.43
CA ARG A 108 -3.05 -8.69 6.09
C ARG A 108 -3.18 -8.82 7.61
N ARG A 109 -4.06 -8.03 8.24
CA ARG A 109 -4.32 -8.10 9.66
C ARG A 109 -4.87 -9.48 10.07
N MET A 110 -5.80 -10.03 9.30
CA MET A 110 -6.34 -11.37 9.54
C MET A 110 -5.22 -12.44 9.46
N LEU A 111 -4.34 -12.34 8.46
CA LEU A 111 -3.21 -13.27 8.34
C LEU A 111 -2.26 -13.15 9.54
N ARG A 112 -1.87 -11.94 9.91
CA ARG A 112 -0.98 -11.68 11.05
C ARG A 112 -1.52 -12.22 12.36
N ASP A 113 -2.82 -12.01 12.61
CA ASP A 113 -3.44 -12.37 13.88
C ASP A 113 -3.80 -13.86 13.96
N TYR A 114 -4.08 -14.53 12.83
CA TYR A 114 -4.65 -15.88 12.83
C TYR A 114 -3.85 -16.93 12.07
N ALA A 115 -2.90 -16.60 11.19
CA ALA A 115 -2.16 -17.62 10.41
C ALA A 115 -1.37 -18.60 11.30
N ALA A 116 -0.95 -18.17 12.49
CA ALA A 116 -0.24 -19.03 13.44
C ALA A 116 -1.10 -20.21 13.96
N VAL A 117 -2.42 -20.02 14.05
CA VAL A 117 -3.36 -21.11 14.42
C VAL A 117 -3.42 -22.20 13.36
N LEU A 118 -3.08 -21.83 12.11
CA LEU A 118 -3.07 -22.71 10.93
C LEU A 118 -1.61 -23.05 10.52
N SER A 119 -0.67 -23.09 11.48
CA SER A 119 0.75 -23.28 11.19
C SER A 119 1.03 -24.58 10.44
N GLU A 120 0.31 -25.67 10.79
CA GLU A 120 0.46 -27.00 10.21
C GLU A 120 -0.24 -27.18 8.87
N TRP A 121 -1.09 -26.20 8.47
CA TRP A 121 -1.81 -26.28 7.20
C TRP A 121 -0.91 -25.84 6.05
N ASP A 122 -1.08 -26.48 4.90
CA ASP A 122 -0.43 -26.07 3.66
C ASP A 122 -0.95 -24.68 3.20
N LYS A 123 -0.03 -23.82 2.75
CA LYS A 123 -0.35 -22.45 2.37
C LYS A 123 0.02 -22.18 0.93
N GLU A 124 -0.88 -21.51 0.21
CA GLU A 124 -0.64 -21.10 -1.17
C GLU A 124 -1.23 -19.70 -1.39
N ILE A 125 -0.59 -18.90 -2.25
CA ILE A 125 -1.07 -17.58 -2.68
C ILE A 125 -1.30 -17.63 -4.19
N VAL A 126 -2.46 -17.17 -4.64
CA VAL A 126 -2.76 -16.97 -6.07
C VAL A 126 -3.11 -15.50 -6.28
N GLU A 127 -2.45 -14.85 -7.24
CA GLU A 127 -2.78 -13.48 -7.63
C GLU A 127 -3.09 -13.40 -9.11
N ILE A 128 -4.05 -12.55 -9.46
CA ILE A 128 -4.52 -12.37 -10.85
C ILE A 128 -4.49 -10.88 -11.18
N HIS A 129 -3.85 -10.51 -12.28
CA HIS A 129 -3.83 -9.14 -12.80
C HIS A 129 -3.99 -9.11 -14.32
N HIS A 130 -4.22 -7.91 -14.84
CA HIS A 130 -4.30 -7.66 -16.28
C HIS A 130 -3.02 -8.07 -17.00
N ASN A 131 -3.15 -8.32 -18.31
CA ASN A 131 -2.07 -8.79 -19.18
C ASN A 131 -0.93 -7.78 -19.42
N GLN A 132 -1.09 -6.52 -18.97
CA GLN A 132 -0.07 -5.47 -19.05
C GLN A 132 0.77 -5.33 -17.79
N LYS A 133 0.53 -6.16 -16.75
CA LYS A 133 1.33 -6.11 -15.52
C LYS A 133 2.68 -6.81 -15.73
N VAL A 134 3.77 -6.09 -15.47
CA VAL A 134 5.14 -6.55 -15.77
C VAL A 134 5.80 -7.30 -14.62
N ASP A 135 5.47 -6.95 -13.38
CA ASP A 135 6.02 -7.59 -12.19
C ASP A 135 5.23 -8.83 -11.78
N ALA A 136 5.91 -9.88 -11.39
CA ALA A 136 5.39 -11.11 -10.78
C ALA A 136 6.39 -11.67 -9.76
N PRO A 137 5.96 -12.07 -8.55
CA PRO A 137 4.65 -11.80 -7.96
C PRO A 137 4.40 -10.31 -7.74
N SER A 138 3.12 -9.91 -7.66
CA SER A 138 2.73 -8.53 -7.38
C SER A 138 3.24 -8.05 -6.01
N GLY A 139 3.38 -6.72 -5.83
CA GLY A 139 3.74 -6.16 -4.53
C GLY A 139 2.80 -6.58 -3.41
N THR A 140 1.49 -6.70 -3.68
CA THR A 140 0.49 -7.18 -2.71
C THR A 140 0.71 -8.65 -2.36
N ALA A 141 1.00 -9.52 -3.34
CA ALA A 141 1.29 -10.92 -3.06
C ALA A 141 2.53 -11.08 -2.16
N LYS A 142 3.56 -10.24 -2.36
CA LYS A 142 4.74 -10.20 -1.49
C LYS A 142 4.40 -9.76 -0.07
N LEU A 143 3.51 -8.77 0.10
CA LEU A 143 3.04 -8.34 1.42
C LEU A 143 2.25 -9.45 2.13
N LEU A 144 1.42 -10.20 1.41
CA LEU A 144 0.68 -11.34 1.98
C LEU A 144 1.63 -12.49 2.35
N LEU A 145 2.62 -12.78 1.51
CA LEU A 145 3.66 -13.77 1.81
C LEU A 145 4.42 -13.40 3.09
N GLN A 146 4.78 -12.13 3.26
CA GLN A 146 5.47 -11.65 4.46
C GLN A 146 4.64 -11.84 5.74
N GLU A 147 3.30 -11.77 5.68
CA GLU A 147 2.45 -12.06 6.85
C GLU A 147 2.37 -13.58 7.15
N LEU A 148 2.53 -14.44 6.12
CA LEU A 148 2.54 -15.90 6.29
C LEU A 148 3.91 -16.46 6.71
N ASP A 149 4.97 -15.78 6.35
CA ASP A 149 6.37 -16.15 6.58
C ASP A 149 7.19 -14.90 6.99
N PRO A 150 6.93 -14.36 8.19
CA PRO A 150 7.59 -13.15 8.67
C PRO A 150 9.11 -13.30 8.82
N ASP A 151 9.58 -14.50 9.08
CA ASP A 151 11.01 -14.82 9.30
C ASP A 151 11.73 -15.22 8.00
N GLY A 152 11.02 -15.35 6.88
CA GLY A 152 11.58 -15.71 5.58
C GLY A 152 12.17 -17.13 5.53
N GLN A 153 11.56 -18.08 6.27
CA GLN A 153 12.06 -19.46 6.37
C GLN A 153 11.39 -20.41 5.36
N ALA A 154 10.28 -20.01 4.76
CA ALA A 154 9.54 -20.85 3.83
C ALA A 154 10.30 -21.07 2.51
N THR A 155 10.16 -22.26 1.94
CA THR A 155 10.55 -22.51 0.56
C THR A 155 9.46 -21.97 -0.37
N VAL A 156 9.74 -20.86 -1.06
CA VAL A 156 8.77 -20.21 -1.94
C VAL A 156 8.85 -20.80 -3.34
N LEU A 157 7.71 -21.28 -3.87
CA LEU A 157 7.60 -21.81 -5.23
C LEU A 157 6.73 -20.92 -6.10
N HIS A 158 7.16 -20.68 -7.36
CA HIS A 158 6.42 -19.87 -8.35
C HIS A 158 5.78 -20.70 -9.47
N GLY A 159 5.85 -22.01 -9.37
CA GLY A 159 5.25 -22.95 -10.32
C GLY A 159 5.56 -24.41 -9.97
N ARG A 160 4.75 -25.34 -10.49
CA ARG A 160 5.00 -26.78 -10.45
C ARG A 160 4.75 -27.33 -11.84
N GLU A 161 5.69 -28.15 -12.33
CA GLU A 161 5.60 -28.76 -13.67
C GLU A 161 6.15 -30.19 -13.63
N GLY A 162 5.52 -31.11 -14.36
CA GLY A 162 5.95 -32.50 -14.48
C GLY A 162 5.86 -33.29 -13.18
N LEU A 163 6.80 -34.19 -12.94
CA LEU A 163 6.89 -35.04 -11.72
C LEU A 163 7.70 -34.33 -10.64
N CYS A 164 7.09 -33.39 -9.92
CA CYS A 164 7.76 -32.61 -8.87
C CYS A 164 7.76 -33.25 -7.48
N GLY A 165 7.26 -34.49 -7.35
CA GLY A 165 7.20 -35.19 -6.07
C GLY A 165 6.06 -34.69 -5.16
N LYS A 166 6.08 -35.15 -3.91
CA LYS A 166 5.14 -34.67 -2.89
C LYS A 166 5.53 -33.25 -2.46
N ARG A 167 4.55 -32.45 -2.03
CA ARG A 167 4.77 -31.16 -1.42
C ARG A 167 5.69 -31.29 -0.19
N SER A 168 6.64 -30.38 -0.06
CA SER A 168 7.55 -30.35 1.09
C SER A 168 6.94 -29.57 2.25
N GLU A 169 7.33 -29.94 3.46
CA GLU A 169 7.00 -29.17 4.66
C GLU A 169 7.60 -27.76 4.58
N GLY A 170 6.90 -26.74 5.06
CA GLY A 170 7.35 -25.34 5.02
C GLY A 170 7.36 -24.69 3.63
N GLU A 171 6.77 -25.33 2.63
CA GLU A 171 6.64 -24.78 1.29
C GLU A 171 5.45 -23.82 1.21
N ILE A 172 5.60 -22.69 0.50
CA ILE A 172 4.52 -21.77 0.15
C ILE A 172 4.56 -21.49 -1.34
N GLY A 173 3.51 -21.88 -2.06
CA GLY A 173 3.37 -21.53 -3.48
C GLY A 173 2.85 -20.11 -3.65
N VAL A 174 3.43 -19.36 -4.61
CA VAL A 174 2.98 -18.01 -4.96
C VAL A 174 2.83 -17.92 -6.47
N PHE A 175 1.60 -18.03 -6.95
CA PHE A 175 1.27 -18.16 -8.37
C PHE A 175 0.68 -16.86 -8.90
N SER A 176 1.17 -16.44 -10.08
CA SER A 176 0.77 -15.19 -10.73
C SER A 176 0.07 -15.47 -12.05
N LEU A 177 -1.22 -15.14 -12.13
CA LEU A 177 -2.00 -15.24 -13.37
C LEU A 177 -2.09 -13.87 -14.04
N ARG A 178 -2.03 -13.85 -15.36
CA ARG A 178 -2.14 -12.63 -16.19
C ARG A 178 -3.19 -12.82 -17.25
N GLY A 179 -4.21 -11.92 -17.27
CA GLY A 179 -5.29 -12.04 -18.27
C GLY A 179 -6.20 -10.82 -18.30
N GLY A 180 -6.70 -10.51 -19.51
CA GLY A 180 -7.68 -9.46 -19.72
C GLY A 180 -7.32 -8.12 -19.04
N THR A 181 -8.31 -7.53 -18.38
CA THR A 181 -8.25 -6.22 -17.73
C THR A 181 -8.42 -6.31 -16.21
N VAL A 182 -8.16 -7.47 -15.60
CA VAL A 182 -8.33 -7.68 -14.16
C VAL A 182 -7.51 -6.67 -13.38
N ALA A 183 -8.16 -5.88 -12.53
CA ALA A 183 -7.49 -4.82 -11.76
C ALA A 183 -6.57 -5.38 -10.67
N GLY A 184 -6.96 -6.51 -10.08
CA GLY A 184 -6.17 -7.26 -9.12
C GLY A 184 -7.05 -8.16 -8.24
N GLU A 185 -6.70 -9.42 -8.14
CA GLU A 185 -7.27 -10.38 -7.20
C GLU A 185 -6.15 -11.09 -6.46
N HIS A 186 -6.34 -11.32 -5.18
CA HIS A 186 -5.38 -12.03 -4.33
C HIS A 186 -6.14 -13.01 -3.44
N THR A 187 -5.79 -14.27 -3.52
CA THR A 187 -6.36 -15.32 -2.67
C THR A 187 -5.25 -16.01 -1.90
N VAL A 188 -5.41 -16.12 -0.59
CA VAL A 188 -4.61 -16.96 0.28
C VAL A 188 -5.42 -18.22 0.59
N TYR A 189 -4.82 -19.36 0.36
CA TYR A 189 -5.37 -20.68 0.67
C TYR A 189 -4.66 -21.25 1.87
N PHE A 190 -5.43 -21.89 2.74
CA PHE A 190 -4.98 -22.79 3.80
C PHE A 190 -5.65 -24.13 3.59
N PHE A 191 -4.88 -25.18 3.47
CA PHE A 191 -5.36 -26.54 3.24
C PHE A 191 -5.08 -27.39 4.47
N GLY A 192 -6.15 -27.75 5.19
CA GLY A 192 -6.13 -28.70 6.28
C GLY A 192 -6.56 -30.09 5.83
N GLU A 193 -6.67 -31.04 6.75
CA GLU A 193 -7.24 -32.35 6.49
C GLU A 193 -8.75 -32.22 6.28
N ASP A 194 -9.22 -32.62 5.09
CA ASP A 194 -10.63 -32.58 4.65
C ASP A 194 -11.30 -31.18 4.63
N GLU A 195 -10.52 -30.09 4.81
CA GLU A 195 -11.06 -28.74 4.76
C GLU A 195 -10.11 -27.75 4.09
N THR A 196 -10.65 -26.66 3.58
CA THR A 196 -9.90 -25.58 2.98
C THR A 196 -10.48 -24.23 3.39
N LEU A 197 -9.64 -23.33 3.90
CA LEU A 197 -9.99 -21.93 4.13
C LEU A 197 -9.41 -21.08 2.99
N LYS A 198 -10.22 -20.17 2.44
CA LYS A 198 -9.82 -19.22 1.41
C LYS A 198 -10.11 -17.80 1.86
N LEU A 199 -9.13 -16.94 1.79
CA LEU A 199 -9.27 -15.50 2.02
C LEU A 199 -8.99 -14.76 0.72
N THR A 200 -10.00 -14.15 0.13
CA THR A 200 -9.91 -13.50 -1.19
C THR A 200 -10.20 -12.01 -1.10
N HIS A 201 -9.36 -11.21 -1.75
CA HIS A 201 -9.60 -9.81 -2.02
C HIS A 201 -9.62 -9.56 -3.52
N THR A 202 -10.70 -8.97 -4.04
CA THR A 202 -10.85 -8.61 -5.46
C THR A 202 -11.00 -7.09 -5.59
N ALA A 203 -10.13 -6.47 -6.38
CA ALA A 203 -10.20 -5.06 -6.73
C ALA A 203 -10.98 -4.89 -8.03
N ALA A 204 -12.08 -4.14 -8.00
CA ALA A 204 -12.83 -3.78 -9.22
C ALA A 204 -12.15 -2.67 -10.02
N SER A 205 -11.42 -1.77 -9.34
CA SER A 205 -10.71 -0.65 -9.97
C SER A 205 -9.64 -0.08 -9.03
N ARG A 206 -8.84 0.88 -9.53
CA ARG A 206 -7.87 1.62 -8.71
C ARG A 206 -8.51 2.57 -7.70
N LYS A 207 -9.81 2.84 -7.80
CA LYS A 207 -10.54 3.70 -6.82
C LYS A 207 -10.43 3.19 -5.38
N ILE A 208 -10.25 1.88 -5.18
CA ILE A 208 -10.06 1.30 -3.83
C ILE A 208 -8.81 1.84 -3.13
N PHE A 209 -7.71 2.07 -3.87
CA PHE A 209 -6.48 2.63 -3.30
C PHE A 209 -6.65 4.09 -2.91
N VAL A 210 -7.37 4.86 -3.75
CA VAL A 210 -7.69 6.26 -3.46
C VAL A 210 -8.63 6.36 -2.27
N ALA A 211 -9.69 5.56 -2.23
CA ALA A 211 -10.63 5.54 -1.10
C ALA A 211 -9.91 5.27 0.23
N GLY A 212 -8.99 4.29 0.24
CA GLY A 212 -8.18 3.98 1.42
C GLY A 212 -7.18 5.09 1.76
N ALA A 213 -6.56 5.72 0.76
CA ALA A 213 -5.65 6.85 0.98
C ALA A 213 -6.39 8.07 1.56
N LEU A 214 -7.59 8.40 1.06
CA LEU A 214 -8.41 9.48 1.61
C LEU A 214 -8.85 9.18 3.06
N ARG A 215 -9.20 7.91 3.35
CA ARG A 215 -9.50 7.48 4.73
C ARG A 215 -8.30 7.61 5.64
N ALA A 216 -7.13 7.15 5.21
CA ALA A 216 -5.88 7.27 5.96
C ALA A 216 -5.49 8.75 6.17
N ALA A 217 -5.63 9.60 5.15
CA ALA A 217 -5.40 11.04 5.24
C ALA A 217 -6.28 11.68 6.31
N GLN A 218 -7.58 11.34 6.33
CA GLN A 218 -8.52 11.87 7.31
C GLN A 218 -8.13 11.47 8.76
N ALA A 219 -7.65 10.23 8.95
CA ALA A 219 -7.17 9.78 10.25
C ALA A 219 -5.81 10.39 10.64
N LEU A 220 -4.95 10.69 9.65
CA LEU A 220 -3.60 11.21 9.86
C LEU A 220 -3.59 12.65 10.37
N VAL A 221 -4.48 13.51 9.85
CA VAL A 221 -4.45 14.96 10.12
C VAL A 221 -4.64 15.35 11.59
N SER A 222 -5.24 14.48 12.40
CA SER A 222 -5.44 14.68 13.83
C SER A 222 -4.31 14.10 14.71
N ARG A 223 -3.32 13.44 14.09
CA ARG A 223 -2.23 12.80 14.84
C ARG A 223 -1.12 13.80 15.19
N ALA A 224 -0.41 13.51 16.27
CA ALA A 224 0.83 14.21 16.63
C ALA A 224 1.94 13.90 15.60
N PRO A 225 3.01 14.70 15.52
CA PRO A 225 4.20 14.32 14.75
C PRO A 225 4.65 12.89 15.06
N GLY A 226 4.90 12.10 14.04
CA GLY A 226 5.24 10.67 14.16
C GLY A 226 5.19 9.95 12.82
N TYR A 227 5.83 8.80 12.74
CA TYR A 227 5.78 7.91 11.58
C TYR A 227 4.74 6.83 11.85
N TYR A 228 3.68 6.81 11.04
CA TYR A 228 2.52 5.95 11.25
C TYR A 228 2.45 4.86 10.20
N THR A 229 1.94 3.70 10.58
CA THR A 229 1.55 2.63 9.69
C THR A 229 0.07 2.74 9.30
N LEU A 230 -0.32 2.10 8.20
CA LEU A 230 -1.73 2.05 7.79
C LEU A 230 -2.58 1.32 8.85
N ASP A 231 -2.04 0.29 9.48
CA ASP A 231 -2.68 -0.46 10.55
C ASP A 231 -3.02 0.44 11.75
N GLU A 232 -2.09 1.28 12.21
CA GLU A 232 -2.33 2.23 13.29
C GLU A 232 -3.41 3.24 12.97
N LEU A 233 -3.51 3.67 11.70
CA LEU A 233 -4.53 4.62 11.28
C LEU A 233 -5.92 3.99 11.08
N LEU A 234 -5.98 2.70 10.72
CA LEU A 234 -7.25 2.02 10.42
C LEU A 234 -7.82 1.26 11.60
N PHE A 235 -6.97 0.70 12.47
CA PHE A 235 -7.38 -0.25 13.51
C PHE A 235 -7.14 0.24 14.95
N SER A 236 -6.48 1.40 15.15
CA SER A 236 -6.46 1.98 16.48
C SER A 236 -7.90 2.35 16.87
N GLN A 237 -8.46 1.61 17.81
CA GLN A 237 -9.66 2.05 18.51
C GLN A 237 -9.23 3.28 19.34
N GLU A 238 -9.96 4.38 19.24
CA GLU A 238 -9.90 5.43 20.21
C GLU A 238 -10.33 4.80 21.55
N SER A 239 -9.36 4.67 22.46
CA SER A 239 -9.61 4.22 23.83
C SER A 239 -10.24 5.34 24.62
#